data_a9297e84ce1220b1d8c8bb55cf1a39a7
#
_entry.id   a9297e84ce1220b1d8c8bb55cf1a39a7
#
_cell.length_a   1.000
_cell.length_b   1.000
_cell.length_c   1.000
_cell.angle_alpha   90.00
_cell.angle_beta   90.00
_cell.angle_gamma   90.00
#
_symmetry.space_group_name_H-M   'P 1'
#
loop_
_entity.id
_entity.type
_entity.pdbx_description
1 polymer ?
#
loop_
_entity_poly.entity_id
_entity_poly.type
_entity_poly.pdbx_seq_one_letter_code
_entity_poly.pdbx_strand_id
1 'polypeptide(L)'
;LHASLAPSEMCIRDSLDASPYLGRLALCRVVSGELTKGQTVAWCKRDGSVQNVKLSELLMTEALERVPAEKAGPGDIVAIAGIPEITIGETLSDPENPIPLPLIHVDEPSMSMTIGINTSPLSGRSGDKLTARLLKARLDQELVGNVSIKVADTDRPDMWEVQGRGELQLAVLVEQMRREGFELTVGKPQVVTKTIDGKLHEPFERVTIDAPEEFMGPVTQMMGLRKGQMMHMVNHGSGWVRMEFVVPARGLIGFRTEFLTQTRGQGIMNQIFENFQPWVGELRTRQSGSMVADRQGVVTSYALFNLQERGTMFVSPGEDTYEGMVVGENSRPDDMDVNPTKEKHLTNVRSSTGDELERLIPATKLSMEQQLEFCREDECLEVTPDVVRIRKTELNAHERAKARTRAKHG
;
A
#
# COMPACT_ATOMS: atom_id res chain seq x y z
N LEU A 1 45.30 -32.64 19.94
CA LEU A 1 43.94 -32.13 20.20
C LEU A 1 43.90 -30.66 19.79
N HIS A 2 43.73 -30.43 18.49
CA HIS A 2 43.44 -29.09 17.98
C HIS A 2 41.92 -28.88 18.13
N ALA A 3 41.53 -28.08 19.12
CA ALA A 3 40.22 -27.47 19.10
C ALA A 3 40.22 -26.45 17.97
N SER A 4 39.62 -26.78 16.85
CA SER A 4 39.27 -25.85 15.81
C SER A 4 38.20 -24.92 16.43
N LEU A 5 38.60 -23.71 16.78
CA LEU A 5 37.66 -22.64 17.07
C LEU A 5 36.92 -22.36 15.77
N ALA A 6 35.69 -22.83 15.66
CA ALA A 6 34.83 -22.45 14.57
C ALA A 6 34.62 -20.95 14.61
N PRO A 7 34.77 -20.21 13.50
CA PRO A 7 34.59 -18.80 13.46
C PRO A 7 33.16 -18.42 13.91
N SER A 8 33.04 -17.34 14.66
CA SER A 8 31.74 -16.84 15.06
C SER A 8 31.04 -16.25 13.85
N GLU A 9 30.02 -16.92 13.35
CA GLU A 9 29.21 -16.47 12.22
C GLU A 9 27.86 -16.00 12.70
N MET A 10 27.48 -14.81 12.28
CA MET A 10 26.21 -14.21 12.68
C MET A 10 25.50 -13.62 11.48
N CYS A 11 24.21 -13.89 11.34
CA CYS A 11 23.38 -13.35 10.27
C CYS A 11 22.27 -12.49 10.83
N ILE A 12 22.06 -11.31 10.23
CA ILE A 12 20.91 -10.48 10.52
C ILE A 12 19.71 -11.06 9.77
N ARG A 13 18.70 -11.48 10.52
CA ARG A 13 17.52 -12.10 9.97
C ARG A 13 16.28 -11.23 10.23
N ASP A 14 15.67 -10.77 9.14
CA ASP A 14 14.29 -10.29 9.03
C ASP A 14 13.87 -8.99 9.70
N SER A 15 14.62 -8.36 10.62
CA SER A 15 14.14 -7.09 11.18
C SER A 15 15.24 -6.18 11.69
N LEU A 16 15.04 -4.92 11.43
CA LEU A 16 15.73 -3.81 12.07
C LEU A 16 14.74 -3.15 13.01
N ASP A 17 15.23 -2.63 14.12
CA ASP A 17 14.42 -1.85 15.06
C ASP A 17 15.13 -0.54 15.39
N ALA A 18 14.43 0.40 15.98
CA ALA A 18 14.97 1.67 16.38
C ALA A 18 14.70 1.94 17.85
N SER A 19 15.78 2.21 18.59
CA SER A 19 15.67 2.72 19.95
C SER A 19 15.88 4.24 19.93
N PRO A 20 15.06 5.03 20.63
CA PRO A 20 15.28 6.47 20.77
C PRO A 20 16.63 6.84 21.37
N TYR A 21 17.24 5.92 22.14
CA TYR A 21 18.50 6.14 22.88
C TYR A 21 19.70 5.46 22.21
N LEU A 22 19.51 4.30 21.58
CA LEU A 22 20.59 3.48 21.03
C LEU A 22 20.69 3.58 19.50
N GLY A 23 19.74 4.27 18.85
CA GLY A 23 19.66 4.34 17.41
C GLY A 23 19.17 3.03 16.78
N ARG A 24 19.74 2.67 15.63
CA ARG A 24 19.37 1.44 14.90
C ARG A 24 19.84 0.21 15.67
N LEU A 25 18.92 -0.73 15.88
CA LEU A 25 19.16 -2.04 16.46
C LEU A 25 19.01 -3.11 15.37
N ALA A 26 20.04 -3.93 15.23
CA ALA A 26 20.00 -5.07 14.32
C ALA A 26 19.65 -6.34 15.10
N LEU A 27 18.56 -7.02 14.69
CA LEU A 27 18.22 -8.33 15.23
C LEU A 27 19.00 -9.40 14.48
N CYS A 28 19.77 -10.17 15.24
CA CYS A 28 20.71 -11.15 14.72
C CYS A 28 20.48 -12.50 15.36
N ARG A 29 20.63 -13.58 14.57
CA ARG A 29 20.74 -14.92 15.09
C ARG A 29 22.22 -15.34 15.11
N VAL A 30 22.71 -15.77 16.24
CA VAL A 30 24.05 -16.36 16.34
C VAL A 30 24.02 -17.77 15.72
N VAL A 31 24.79 -17.98 14.67
CA VAL A 31 24.85 -19.28 13.96
C VAL A 31 25.94 -20.17 14.59
N SER A 32 27.10 -19.60 14.83
CA SER A 32 28.24 -20.27 15.47
C SER A 32 29.08 -19.29 16.27
N GLY A 33 29.87 -19.78 17.20
CA GLY A 33 30.75 -18.96 18.06
C GLY A 33 30.00 -18.26 19.20
N GLU A 34 30.63 -17.26 19.81
CA GLU A 34 30.11 -16.49 20.93
C GLU A 34 30.28 -15.00 20.66
N LEU A 35 29.23 -14.21 20.87
CA LEU A 35 29.27 -12.76 20.86
C LEU A 35 29.40 -12.21 22.26
N THR A 36 30.20 -11.16 22.40
CA THR A 36 30.39 -10.44 23.66
C THR A 36 30.14 -8.96 23.47
N LYS A 37 29.52 -8.32 24.45
CA LYS A 37 29.34 -6.87 24.46
C LYS A 37 30.68 -6.16 24.36
N GLY A 38 30.78 -5.13 23.50
CA GLY A 38 32.02 -4.37 23.28
C GLY A 38 33.04 -5.04 22.37
N GLN A 39 32.76 -6.25 21.85
CA GLN A 39 33.62 -6.96 20.91
C GLN A 39 33.72 -6.22 19.58
N THR A 40 34.88 -6.31 18.94
CA THR A 40 35.05 -5.91 17.54
C THR A 40 34.74 -7.10 16.65
N VAL A 41 33.89 -6.90 15.64
CA VAL A 41 33.48 -7.89 14.67
C VAL A 41 33.70 -7.40 13.24
N ALA A 42 33.87 -8.31 12.29
CA ALA A 42 33.90 -7.99 10.87
C ALA A 42 32.48 -7.90 10.33
N TRP A 43 32.09 -6.74 9.85
CA TRP A 43 30.83 -6.54 9.14
C TRP A 43 31.02 -6.78 7.65
N CYS A 44 30.48 -7.92 7.17
CA CYS A 44 30.48 -8.31 5.77
C CYS A 44 29.26 -7.71 5.08
N LYS A 45 29.47 -6.70 4.23
CA LYS A 45 28.41 -5.96 3.53
C LYS A 45 27.92 -6.69 2.28
N ARG A 46 26.76 -6.26 1.77
CA ARG A 46 26.16 -6.80 0.52
C ARG A 46 27.04 -6.63 -0.71
N ASP A 47 27.84 -5.58 -0.78
CA ASP A 47 28.78 -5.30 -1.88
C ASP A 47 30.07 -6.14 -1.83
N GLY A 48 30.19 -7.04 -0.85
CA GLY A 48 31.36 -7.87 -0.61
C GLY A 48 32.47 -7.16 0.18
N SER A 49 32.32 -5.90 0.55
CA SER A 49 33.27 -5.20 1.40
C SER A 49 33.17 -5.65 2.85
N VAL A 50 34.29 -5.61 3.58
CA VAL A 50 34.35 -5.98 4.98
C VAL A 50 34.87 -4.80 5.79
N GLN A 51 34.21 -4.49 6.88
CA GLN A 51 34.58 -3.39 7.79
C GLN A 51 34.57 -3.88 9.25
N ASN A 52 35.63 -3.58 9.98
CA ASN A 52 35.68 -3.90 11.39
C ASN A 52 34.87 -2.85 12.18
N VAL A 53 33.93 -3.30 13.00
CA VAL A 53 33.02 -2.47 13.79
C VAL A 53 32.96 -2.96 15.22
N LYS A 54 32.72 -2.05 16.16
CA LYS A 54 32.57 -2.38 17.57
C LYS A 54 31.11 -2.43 17.96
N LEU A 55 30.71 -3.53 18.60
CA LEU A 55 29.34 -3.67 19.14
C LEU A 55 29.22 -2.81 20.40
N SER A 56 28.37 -1.78 20.36
CA SER A 56 28.19 -0.89 21.53
C SER A 56 27.29 -1.53 22.59
N GLU A 57 26.24 -2.22 22.15
CA GLU A 57 25.30 -2.92 23.04
C GLU A 57 24.94 -4.29 22.48
N LEU A 58 24.71 -5.24 23.40
CA LEU A 58 24.17 -6.57 23.13
C LEU A 58 22.96 -6.77 24.02
N LEU A 59 21.79 -7.04 23.43
CA LEU A 59 20.54 -7.22 24.13
C LEU A 59 19.94 -8.57 23.80
N MET A 60 19.44 -9.29 24.78
CA MET A 60 18.63 -10.49 24.61
C MET A 60 17.16 -10.18 24.84
N THR A 61 16.29 -11.00 24.29
CA THR A 61 14.84 -10.88 24.52
C THR A 61 14.45 -11.85 25.62
N GLU A 62 14.01 -11.33 26.76
CA GLU A 62 13.42 -12.11 27.86
C GLU A 62 11.92 -11.78 27.94
N ALA A 63 11.10 -12.76 27.67
CA ALA A 63 9.65 -12.58 27.48
C ALA A 63 9.31 -11.54 26.39
N LEU A 64 8.90 -10.33 26.77
CA LEU A 64 8.57 -9.23 25.84
C LEU A 64 9.54 -8.04 25.96
N GLU A 65 10.54 -8.11 26.83
CA GLU A 65 11.48 -7.03 27.09
C GLU A 65 12.87 -7.37 26.57
N ARG A 66 13.63 -6.33 26.19
CA ARG A 66 15.03 -6.44 25.80
C ARG A 66 15.90 -6.11 27.00
N VAL A 67 16.66 -7.08 27.46
CA VAL A 67 17.58 -6.94 28.57
C VAL A 67 19.02 -6.94 28.10
N PRO A 68 19.93 -6.13 28.70
CA PRO A 68 21.35 -6.16 28.40
C PRO A 68 21.93 -7.54 28.68
N ALA A 69 22.75 -8.05 27.74
CA ALA A 69 23.47 -9.31 27.88
C ALA A 69 24.98 -9.08 27.71
N GLU A 70 25.78 -9.79 28.47
CA GLU A 70 27.25 -9.76 28.34
C GLU A 70 27.73 -10.67 27.21
N LYS A 71 27.02 -11.80 26.98
CA LYS A 71 27.37 -12.83 26.02
C LYS A 71 26.14 -13.46 25.38
N ALA A 72 26.33 -13.95 24.16
CA ALA A 72 25.32 -14.73 23.43
C ALA A 72 25.98 -15.87 22.64
N GLY A 73 25.37 -17.04 22.63
CA GLY A 73 25.87 -18.26 22.00
C GLY A 73 25.05 -18.73 20.80
N PRO A 74 25.44 -19.85 20.17
CA PRO A 74 24.79 -20.37 18.99
C PRO A 74 23.30 -20.69 19.24
N GLY A 75 22.44 -20.20 18.35
CA GLY A 75 20.98 -20.35 18.43
C GLY A 75 20.28 -19.14 19.05
N ASP A 76 20.98 -18.28 19.80
CA ASP A 76 20.41 -17.08 20.41
C ASP A 76 19.99 -16.06 19.35
N ILE A 77 18.90 -15.36 19.63
CA ILE A 77 18.46 -14.18 18.88
C ILE A 77 18.72 -12.95 19.74
N VAL A 78 19.58 -12.08 19.24
CA VAL A 78 20.03 -10.88 19.95
C VAL A 78 19.78 -9.62 19.16
N ALA A 79 19.60 -8.51 19.86
CA ALA A 79 19.62 -7.18 19.27
C ALA A 79 20.98 -6.52 19.56
N ILE A 80 21.62 -6.00 18.53
CA ILE A 80 22.91 -5.33 18.63
C ILE A 80 22.80 -3.87 18.21
N ALA A 81 23.58 -3.01 18.84
CA ALA A 81 23.77 -1.61 18.47
C ALA A 81 25.24 -1.33 18.14
N GLY A 82 25.49 -0.22 17.43
CA GLY A 82 26.83 0.25 17.06
C GLY A 82 27.09 0.27 15.54
N ILE A 83 26.16 -0.19 14.73
CA ILE A 83 26.29 -0.21 13.27
C ILE A 83 25.07 0.48 12.62
N PRO A 84 25.10 1.82 12.47
CA PRO A 84 23.93 2.59 12.03
C PRO A 84 23.48 2.28 10.58
N GLU A 85 24.39 1.83 9.74
CA GLU A 85 24.12 1.58 8.31
C GLU A 85 23.84 0.12 7.98
N ILE A 86 23.85 -0.78 8.98
CA ILE A 86 23.64 -2.21 8.76
C ILE A 86 22.30 -2.49 8.09
N THR A 87 22.28 -3.42 7.14
CA THR A 87 21.07 -3.82 6.40
C THR A 87 20.76 -5.29 6.57
N ILE A 88 19.53 -5.69 6.23
CA ILE A 88 19.08 -7.09 6.32
C ILE A 88 19.91 -7.97 5.37
N GLY A 89 20.29 -9.16 5.85
CA GLY A 89 21.03 -10.15 5.09
C GLY A 89 22.56 -9.98 5.12
N GLU A 90 23.06 -8.97 5.82
CA GLU A 90 24.50 -8.81 6.06
C GLU A 90 24.96 -9.68 7.23
N THR A 91 26.24 -10.02 7.24
CA THR A 91 26.81 -10.94 8.22
C THR A 91 27.82 -10.21 9.12
N LEU A 92 27.77 -10.52 10.41
CA LEU A 92 28.84 -10.19 11.34
C LEU A 92 29.68 -11.46 11.59
N SER A 93 30.97 -11.36 11.47
CA SER A 93 31.90 -12.49 11.50
C SER A 93 33.17 -12.17 12.32
N ASP A 94 34.03 -13.15 12.48
CA ASP A 94 35.31 -12.97 13.11
C ASP A 94 36.21 -12.04 12.29
N PRO A 95 36.81 -10.99 12.90
CA PRO A 95 37.72 -10.08 12.22
C PRO A 95 38.98 -10.75 11.60
N GLU A 96 39.43 -11.84 12.19
CA GLU A 96 40.62 -12.56 11.71
C GLU A 96 40.30 -13.48 10.51
N ASN A 97 39.06 -13.97 10.41
CA ASN A 97 38.61 -14.82 9.32
C ASN A 97 37.16 -14.50 8.93
N PRO A 98 36.91 -13.40 8.21
CA PRO A 98 35.58 -13.01 7.85
C PRO A 98 34.96 -13.93 6.82
N ILE A 99 33.91 -14.68 7.21
CA ILE A 99 33.15 -15.60 6.36
C ILE A 99 31.70 -15.09 6.30
N PRO A 100 31.24 -14.55 5.15
CA PRO A 100 29.86 -14.13 4.98
C PRO A 100 28.93 -15.34 4.84
N LEU A 101 27.78 -15.28 5.49
CA LEU A 101 26.67 -16.21 5.23
C LEU A 101 26.00 -15.88 3.89
N PRO A 102 25.25 -16.84 3.29
CA PRO A 102 24.49 -16.57 2.08
C PRO A 102 23.57 -15.36 2.24
N LEU A 103 23.67 -14.43 1.31
CA LEU A 103 22.85 -13.20 1.32
C LEU A 103 21.35 -13.53 1.25
N ILE A 104 20.57 -12.86 2.08
CA ILE A 104 19.12 -12.90 1.97
C ILE A 104 18.71 -11.89 0.89
N HIS A 105 18.14 -12.40 -0.20
CA HIS A 105 17.56 -11.55 -1.23
C HIS A 105 16.22 -11.00 -0.73
N VAL A 106 16.13 -9.67 -0.71
CA VAL A 106 14.87 -8.95 -0.45
C VAL A 106 14.36 -8.48 -1.81
N ASP A 107 13.14 -8.88 -2.15
CA ASP A 107 12.52 -8.46 -3.41
C ASP A 107 12.46 -6.93 -3.51
N GLU A 108 12.75 -6.41 -4.70
CA GLU A 108 12.61 -4.99 -4.97
C GLU A 108 11.13 -4.57 -4.91
N PRO A 109 10.86 -3.31 -4.51
CA PRO A 109 9.50 -2.79 -4.55
C PRO A 109 8.92 -2.87 -5.97
N SER A 110 7.72 -3.40 -6.09
CA SER A 110 6.98 -3.50 -7.36
C SER A 110 5.88 -2.45 -7.51
N MET A 111 5.45 -1.86 -6.39
CA MET A 111 4.36 -0.88 -6.33
C MET A 111 4.84 0.40 -5.68
N SER A 112 4.25 1.53 -6.09
CA SER A 112 4.46 2.84 -5.49
C SER A 112 3.15 3.58 -5.28
N MET A 113 3.11 4.50 -4.33
CA MET A 113 2.06 5.50 -4.21
C MET A 113 2.65 6.82 -3.71
N THR A 114 2.02 7.92 -4.06
CA THR A 114 2.40 9.22 -3.50
C THR A 114 1.68 9.44 -2.17
N ILE A 115 2.42 9.88 -1.16
CA ILE A 115 1.90 10.27 0.15
C ILE A 115 2.33 11.71 0.42
N GLY A 116 1.37 12.59 0.66
CA GLY A 116 1.60 14.00 0.92
C GLY A 116 0.71 14.54 2.05
N ILE A 117 0.88 15.81 2.38
CA ILE A 117 0.02 16.48 3.35
C ILE A 117 -1.41 16.59 2.84
N ASN A 118 -2.38 16.64 3.75
CA ASN A 118 -3.78 16.89 3.39
C ASN A 118 -3.98 18.34 2.90
N THR A 119 -4.37 18.49 1.64
CA THR A 119 -4.66 19.78 1.01
C THR A 119 -6.15 20.01 0.74
N SER A 120 -7.03 19.22 1.38
CA SER A 120 -8.47 19.37 1.23
C SER A 120 -9.00 20.61 1.95
N PRO A 121 -10.18 21.12 1.56
CA PRO A 121 -10.85 22.20 2.28
C PRO A 121 -11.25 21.86 3.73
N LEU A 122 -11.25 20.57 4.09
CA LEU A 122 -11.58 20.10 5.45
C LEU A 122 -10.33 19.74 6.28
N SER A 123 -9.12 20.02 5.76
CA SER A 123 -7.86 19.76 6.46
C SER A 123 -7.80 20.46 7.83
N GLY A 124 -7.25 19.75 8.82
CA GLY A 124 -7.08 20.24 10.19
C GLY A 124 -8.32 20.14 11.08
N ARG A 125 -9.37 19.42 10.63
CA ARG A 125 -10.57 19.22 11.45
C ARG A 125 -10.53 17.95 12.30
N SER A 126 -9.69 16.99 11.97
CA SER A 126 -9.67 15.68 12.56
C SER A 126 -8.31 15.32 13.17
N GLY A 127 -7.22 15.53 12.43
CA GLY A 127 -5.87 15.22 12.86
C GLY A 127 -5.10 16.44 13.38
N ASP A 128 -4.03 16.17 14.11
CA ASP A 128 -3.10 17.19 14.65
C ASP A 128 -1.76 17.24 13.91
N LYS A 129 -1.44 16.20 13.11
CA LYS A 129 -0.19 16.07 12.36
C LYS A 129 -0.38 16.42 10.88
N LEU A 130 -0.24 17.72 10.58
CA LEU A 130 -0.61 18.29 9.28
C LEU A 130 0.59 18.76 8.45
N THR A 131 1.81 18.78 9.01
CA THR A 131 2.95 19.42 8.35
C THR A 131 3.83 18.45 7.59
N ALA A 132 4.41 18.90 6.47
CA ALA A 132 5.35 18.14 5.65
C ALA A 132 6.56 17.63 6.46
N ARG A 133 7.03 18.42 7.43
CA ARG A 133 8.15 18.02 8.31
C ARG A 133 7.80 16.81 9.18
N LEU A 134 6.61 16.78 9.79
CA LEU A 134 6.16 15.65 10.61
C LEU A 134 5.95 14.40 9.75
N LEU A 135 5.38 14.58 8.56
CA LEU A 135 5.19 13.50 7.60
C LEU A 135 6.52 12.90 7.17
N LYS A 136 7.50 13.73 6.76
CA LYS A 136 8.83 13.26 6.36
C LYS A 136 9.52 12.51 7.50
N ALA A 137 9.52 13.08 8.71
CA ALA A 137 10.11 12.43 9.87
C ALA A 137 9.51 11.04 10.16
N ARG A 138 8.19 10.88 9.98
CA ARG A 138 7.52 9.60 10.16
C ARG A 138 7.89 8.59 9.06
N LEU A 139 7.97 9.05 7.80
CA LEU A 139 8.44 8.20 6.70
C LEU A 139 9.89 7.78 6.88
N ASP A 140 10.77 8.67 7.34
CA ASP A 140 12.17 8.35 7.64
C ASP A 140 12.28 7.33 8.78
N GLN A 141 11.42 7.45 9.80
CA GLN A 141 11.34 6.45 10.87
C GLN A 141 10.92 5.07 10.36
N GLU A 142 9.97 5.01 9.42
CA GLU A 142 9.56 3.74 8.79
C GLU A 142 10.72 3.05 8.08
N LEU A 143 11.57 3.81 7.38
CA LEU A 143 12.73 3.27 6.66
C LEU A 143 13.76 2.60 7.59
N VAL A 144 13.79 2.94 8.86
CA VAL A 144 14.71 2.31 9.81
C VAL A 144 14.32 0.87 10.09
N GLY A 145 13.00 0.61 10.26
CA GLY A 145 12.49 -0.73 10.60
C GLY A 145 12.05 -1.56 9.39
N ASN A 146 11.75 -0.93 8.26
CA ASN A 146 11.12 -1.59 7.12
C ASN A 146 11.98 -1.45 5.86
N VAL A 147 12.83 -2.43 5.62
CA VAL A 147 13.76 -2.46 4.48
C VAL A 147 13.08 -2.73 3.12
N SER A 148 11.83 -3.15 3.13
CA SER A 148 11.07 -3.40 1.91
C SER A 148 10.36 -2.17 1.38
N ILE A 149 10.42 -1.06 2.12
CA ILE A 149 9.89 0.25 1.70
C ILE A 149 11.05 1.15 1.26
N LYS A 150 10.82 1.91 0.19
CA LYS A 150 11.69 3.00 -0.24
C LYS A 150 10.88 4.28 -0.29
N VAL A 151 11.50 5.40 0.04
CA VAL A 151 10.89 6.73 -0.05
C VAL A 151 11.76 7.58 -0.95
N ALA A 152 11.17 8.14 -1.99
CA ALA A 152 11.81 9.06 -2.93
C ALA A 152 11.13 10.43 -2.88
N ASP A 153 11.92 11.47 -3.08
CA ASP A 153 11.40 12.83 -3.23
C ASP A 153 10.67 12.95 -4.58
N THR A 154 9.65 13.81 -4.62
CA THR A 154 8.92 14.16 -5.84
C THR A 154 9.21 15.61 -6.23
N ASP A 155 8.69 16.07 -7.37
CA ASP A 155 8.77 17.49 -7.79
C ASP A 155 8.08 18.43 -6.79
N ARG A 156 7.27 17.90 -5.89
CA ARG A 156 6.57 18.65 -4.85
C ARG A 156 7.22 18.44 -3.49
N PRO A 157 7.57 19.52 -2.76
CA PRO A 157 8.27 19.42 -1.47
C PRO A 157 7.38 18.91 -0.32
N ASP A 158 6.08 18.80 -0.54
CA ASP A 158 5.05 18.38 0.43
C ASP A 158 4.52 16.96 0.15
N MET A 159 5.16 16.23 -0.79
CA MET A 159 4.72 14.91 -1.24
C MET A 159 5.92 14.01 -1.53
N TRP A 160 5.82 12.74 -1.18
CA TRP A 160 6.85 11.72 -1.40
C TRP A 160 6.28 10.53 -2.14
N GLU A 161 7.10 9.90 -2.95
CA GLU A 161 6.81 8.60 -3.54
C GLU A 161 7.27 7.50 -2.56
N VAL A 162 6.32 6.69 -2.10
CA VAL A 162 6.58 5.57 -1.22
C VAL A 162 6.41 4.28 -2.02
N GLN A 163 7.48 3.51 -2.12
CA GLN A 163 7.52 2.26 -2.87
C GLN A 163 7.52 1.07 -1.91
N GLY A 164 6.77 0.02 -2.26
CA GLY A 164 6.63 -1.20 -1.47
C GLY A 164 6.41 -2.43 -2.34
N ARG A 165 6.29 -3.60 -1.72
CA ARG A 165 6.09 -4.87 -2.43
C ARG A 165 4.69 -5.03 -3.01
N GLY A 166 3.70 -4.31 -2.47
CA GLY A 166 2.32 -4.40 -2.94
C GLY A 166 1.41 -3.36 -2.29
N GLU A 167 0.20 -3.26 -2.82
CA GLU A 167 -0.80 -2.28 -2.38
C GLU A 167 -1.18 -2.43 -0.90
N LEU A 168 -1.27 -3.67 -0.40
CA LEU A 168 -1.65 -3.92 0.99
C LEU A 168 -0.59 -3.39 1.98
N GLN A 169 0.70 -3.55 1.68
CA GLN A 169 1.77 -3.03 2.53
C GLN A 169 1.68 -1.50 2.65
N LEU A 170 1.45 -0.84 1.52
CA LEU A 170 1.32 0.61 1.46
C LEU A 170 0.03 1.09 2.15
N ALA A 171 -1.08 0.37 2.00
CA ALA A 171 -2.33 0.67 2.69
C ALA A 171 -2.21 0.52 4.21
N VAL A 172 -1.49 -0.51 4.69
CA VAL A 172 -1.21 -0.70 6.13
C VAL A 172 -0.40 0.46 6.69
N LEU A 173 0.63 0.93 5.97
CA LEU A 173 1.41 2.10 6.39
C LEU A 173 0.52 3.34 6.53
N VAL A 174 -0.31 3.62 5.54
CA VAL A 174 -1.26 4.74 5.57
C VAL A 174 -2.24 4.62 6.74
N GLU A 175 -2.77 3.41 7.00
CA GLU A 175 -3.69 3.16 8.12
C GLU A 175 -3.00 3.36 9.49
N GLN A 176 -1.75 2.95 9.63
CA GLN A 176 -0.96 3.21 10.84
C GLN A 176 -0.78 4.71 11.07
N MET A 177 -0.36 5.45 10.03
CA MET A 177 -0.20 6.90 10.12
C MET A 177 -1.51 7.61 10.43
N ARG A 178 -2.64 7.15 9.86
CA ARG A 178 -3.98 7.64 10.17
C ARG A 178 -4.28 7.51 11.66
N ARG A 179 -4.02 6.34 12.25
CA ARG A 179 -4.21 6.07 13.69
C ARG A 179 -3.26 6.87 14.58
N GLU A 180 -2.12 7.27 14.07
CA GLU A 180 -1.16 8.14 14.76
C GLU A 180 -1.56 9.62 14.73
N GLY A 181 -2.69 9.99 14.10
CA GLY A 181 -3.21 11.36 14.04
C GLY A 181 -2.77 12.17 12.82
N PHE A 182 -2.22 11.53 11.79
CA PHE A 182 -1.87 12.21 10.54
C PHE A 182 -3.09 12.43 9.66
N GLU A 183 -3.10 13.58 8.97
CA GLU A 183 -3.96 13.82 7.81
C GLU A 183 -3.11 13.80 6.55
N LEU A 184 -3.50 12.96 5.58
CA LEU A 184 -2.71 12.65 4.41
C LEU A 184 -3.50 12.84 3.11
N THR A 185 -2.79 13.15 2.03
CA THR A 185 -3.24 12.92 0.67
C THR A 185 -2.49 11.71 0.13
N VAL A 186 -3.22 10.70 -0.34
CA VAL A 186 -2.64 9.46 -0.84
C VAL A 186 -3.06 9.27 -2.30
N GLY A 187 -2.08 9.19 -3.19
CA GLY A 187 -2.32 8.97 -4.62
C GLY A 187 -2.68 7.52 -4.93
N LYS A 188 -3.18 7.30 -6.15
CA LYS A 188 -3.46 5.95 -6.65
C LYS A 188 -2.20 5.09 -6.64
N PRO A 189 -2.28 3.82 -6.20
CA PRO A 189 -1.18 2.87 -6.36
C PRO A 189 -0.78 2.70 -7.83
N GLN A 190 0.52 2.75 -8.09
CA GLN A 190 1.13 2.58 -9.42
C GLN A 190 2.21 1.51 -9.35
N VAL A 191 2.57 0.94 -10.48
CA VAL A 191 3.69 -0.01 -10.55
C VAL A 191 5.00 0.73 -10.79
N VAL A 192 6.07 0.24 -10.17
CA VAL A 192 7.42 0.74 -10.40
C VAL A 192 7.89 0.22 -11.76
N THR A 193 8.09 1.11 -12.72
CA THR A 193 8.55 0.76 -14.06
C THR A 193 10.07 0.90 -14.20
N LYS A 194 10.67 0.14 -15.12
CA LYS A 194 12.10 0.23 -15.45
C LYS A 194 12.28 0.42 -16.96
N THR A 195 13.29 1.18 -17.37
CA THR A 195 13.70 1.25 -18.77
C THR A 195 14.84 0.25 -19.00
N ILE A 196 14.58 -0.78 -19.80
CA ILE A 196 15.54 -1.82 -20.18
C ILE A 196 15.68 -1.78 -21.68
N ASP A 197 16.91 -1.63 -22.20
CA ASP A 197 17.22 -1.51 -23.63
C ASP A 197 16.38 -0.43 -24.35
N GLY A 198 16.16 0.71 -23.68
CA GLY A 198 15.39 1.84 -24.21
C GLY A 198 13.86 1.61 -24.27
N LYS A 199 13.35 0.50 -23.75
CA LYS A 199 11.91 0.18 -23.69
C LYS A 199 11.42 0.18 -22.26
N LEU A 200 10.20 0.70 -22.08
CA LEU A 200 9.54 0.66 -20.78
C LEU A 200 9.14 -0.78 -20.42
N HIS A 201 9.50 -1.21 -19.22
CA HIS A 201 9.13 -2.50 -18.64
C HIS A 201 8.36 -2.29 -17.35
N GLU A 202 7.43 -3.20 -17.09
CA GLU A 202 6.63 -3.25 -15.86
C GLU A 202 6.79 -4.60 -15.15
N PRO A 203 6.59 -4.64 -13.82
CA PRO A 203 6.66 -5.89 -13.07
C PRO A 203 5.48 -6.81 -13.43
N PHE A 204 5.79 -8.09 -13.60
CA PHE A 204 4.83 -9.16 -13.77
C PHE A 204 4.87 -10.08 -12.56
N GLU A 205 3.71 -10.59 -12.21
CA GLU A 205 3.53 -11.52 -11.10
C GLU A 205 2.99 -12.86 -11.61
N ARG A 206 3.48 -13.93 -11.01
CA ARG A 206 2.91 -15.27 -11.16
C ARG A 206 1.81 -15.44 -10.12
N VAL A 207 0.61 -15.64 -10.61
CA VAL A 207 -0.59 -15.82 -9.78
C VAL A 207 -1.04 -17.26 -9.86
N THR A 208 -1.08 -17.94 -8.72
CA THR A 208 -1.64 -19.28 -8.57
C THR A 208 -3.00 -19.18 -7.92
N ILE A 209 -4.01 -19.70 -8.58
CA ILE A 209 -5.41 -19.69 -8.12
C ILE A 209 -5.91 -21.11 -8.00
N ASP A 210 -6.41 -21.45 -6.81
CA ASP A 210 -7.19 -22.66 -6.55
C ASP A 210 -8.65 -22.26 -6.35
N ALA A 211 -9.55 -22.77 -7.17
CA ALA A 211 -10.97 -22.48 -7.11
C ALA A 211 -11.83 -23.69 -7.47
N PRO A 212 -13.09 -23.78 -6.98
CA PRO A 212 -14.05 -24.75 -7.48
C PRO A 212 -14.22 -24.63 -8.99
N GLU A 213 -14.42 -25.76 -9.67
CA GLU A 213 -14.49 -25.87 -11.13
C GLU A 213 -15.56 -24.96 -11.74
N GLU A 214 -16.67 -24.71 -11.03
CA GLU A 214 -17.75 -23.81 -11.46
C GLU A 214 -17.28 -22.36 -11.68
N PHE A 215 -16.22 -21.92 -11.00
CA PHE A 215 -15.68 -20.56 -11.11
C PHE A 215 -14.51 -20.44 -12.11
N MET A 216 -14.10 -21.52 -12.76
CA MET A 216 -13.01 -21.50 -13.75
C MET A 216 -13.25 -20.48 -14.87
N GLY A 217 -14.46 -20.45 -15.44
CA GLY A 217 -14.83 -19.52 -16.50
C GLY A 217 -14.74 -18.04 -16.06
N PRO A 218 -15.45 -17.65 -15.00
CA PRO A 218 -15.36 -16.29 -14.44
C PRO A 218 -13.94 -15.86 -14.11
N VAL A 219 -13.13 -16.70 -13.45
CA VAL A 219 -11.73 -16.39 -13.09
C VAL A 219 -10.87 -16.19 -14.34
N THR A 220 -10.98 -17.07 -15.34
CA THR A 220 -10.24 -16.94 -16.60
C THR A 220 -10.62 -15.65 -17.34
N GLN A 221 -11.90 -15.29 -17.35
CA GLN A 221 -12.36 -14.04 -17.95
C GLN A 221 -11.80 -12.80 -17.22
N MET A 222 -11.85 -12.78 -15.89
CA MET A 222 -11.31 -11.69 -15.10
C MET A 222 -9.80 -11.50 -15.35
N MET A 223 -9.04 -12.61 -15.42
CA MET A 223 -7.60 -12.56 -15.70
C MET A 223 -7.32 -12.07 -17.13
N GLY A 224 -8.11 -12.50 -18.11
CA GLY A 224 -7.98 -12.06 -19.50
C GLY A 224 -8.18 -10.55 -19.66
N LEU A 225 -9.19 -9.97 -19.00
CA LEU A 225 -9.43 -8.52 -18.97
C LEU A 225 -8.27 -7.74 -18.37
N ARG A 226 -7.50 -8.36 -17.47
CA ARG A 226 -6.33 -7.80 -16.78
C ARG A 226 -5.00 -8.13 -17.47
N LYS A 227 -5.05 -8.57 -18.74
CA LYS A 227 -3.87 -8.96 -19.54
C LYS A 227 -3.11 -10.17 -18.97
N GLY A 228 -3.75 -10.97 -18.11
CA GLY A 228 -3.18 -12.20 -17.59
C GLY A 228 -3.07 -13.27 -18.65
N GLN A 229 -1.93 -13.92 -18.73
CA GLN A 229 -1.65 -15.05 -19.61
C GLN A 229 -1.71 -16.33 -18.79
N MET A 230 -2.58 -17.26 -19.16
CA MET A 230 -2.65 -18.59 -18.53
C MET A 230 -1.42 -19.40 -18.94
N MET A 231 -0.64 -19.83 -17.95
CA MET A 231 0.56 -20.64 -18.14
C MET A 231 0.26 -22.13 -17.94
N HIS A 232 -0.56 -22.42 -16.93
CA HIS A 232 -0.86 -23.81 -16.59
C HIS A 232 -2.25 -23.94 -15.96
N MET A 233 -2.88 -25.10 -16.18
CA MET A 233 -4.16 -25.43 -15.54
C MET A 233 -4.19 -26.94 -15.25
N VAL A 234 -4.53 -27.29 -14.03
CA VAL A 234 -4.66 -28.69 -13.58
C VAL A 234 -6.02 -28.87 -12.92
N ASN A 235 -6.80 -29.80 -13.46
CA ASN A 235 -8.00 -30.28 -12.80
C ASN A 235 -7.69 -31.62 -12.10
N HIS A 236 -7.78 -31.62 -10.79
CA HIS A 236 -7.47 -32.80 -9.99
C HIS A 236 -8.62 -33.82 -9.89
N GLY A 237 -9.76 -33.56 -10.53
CA GLY A 237 -10.95 -34.43 -10.46
C GLY A 237 -11.66 -34.41 -9.12
N SER A 238 -11.25 -33.51 -8.20
CA SER A 238 -11.83 -33.33 -6.86
C SER A 238 -12.90 -32.23 -6.82
N GLY A 239 -13.29 -31.69 -7.99
CA GLY A 239 -14.16 -30.51 -8.11
C GLY A 239 -13.42 -29.18 -7.93
N TRP A 240 -12.07 -29.20 -7.85
CA TRP A 240 -11.20 -28.04 -7.76
C TRP A 240 -10.23 -27.99 -8.92
N VAL A 241 -9.95 -26.77 -9.38
CA VAL A 241 -9.01 -26.49 -10.47
C VAL A 241 -7.90 -25.55 -9.95
N ARG A 242 -6.66 -25.90 -10.23
CA ARG A 242 -5.50 -25.00 -10.06
C ARG A 242 -5.18 -24.35 -11.38
N MET A 243 -5.09 -23.03 -11.38
CA MET A 243 -4.77 -22.21 -12.54
C MET A 243 -3.56 -21.32 -12.21
N GLU A 244 -2.61 -21.25 -13.13
CA GLU A 244 -1.44 -20.38 -13.01
C GLU A 244 -1.45 -19.35 -14.14
N PHE A 245 -1.28 -18.09 -13.77
CA PHE A 245 -1.23 -16.96 -14.69
C PHE A 245 0.03 -16.14 -14.49
N VAL A 246 0.51 -15.51 -15.56
CA VAL A 246 1.48 -14.41 -15.50
C VAL A 246 0.75 -13.14 -15.86
N VAL A 247 0.74 -12.16 -14.97
CA VAL A 247 -0.14 -10.97 -15.03
C VAL A 247 0.70 -9.73 -14.72
N PRO A 248 0.50 -8.60 -15.44
CA PRO A 248 1.09 -7.33 -15.03
C PRO A 248 0.64 -6.96 -13.60
N ALA A 249 1.57 -6.60 -12.71
CA ALA A 249 1.26 -6.34 -11.30
C ALA A 249 0.14 -5.29 -11.13
N ARG A 250 0.10 -4.25 -11.99
CA ARG A 250 -1.01 -3.26 -11.99
C ARG A 250 -2.37 -3.85 -12.33
N GLY A 251 -2.42 -5.00 -13.01
CA GLY A 251 -3.66 -5.72 -13.29
C GLY A 251 -4.24 -6.41 -12.05
N LEU A 252 -3.44 -6.62 -11.02
CA LEU A 252 -3.86 -7.25 -9.78
C LEU A 252 -4.42 -6.24 -8.76
N ILE A 253 -4.25 -4.93 -9.00
CA ILE A 253 -4.89 -3.90 -8.17
C ILE A 253 -6.40 -4.10 -8.22
N GLY A 254 -7.03 -4.30 -7.07
CA GLY A 254 -8.46 -4.57 -6.93
C GLY A 254 -8.91 -5.97 -7.35
N PHE A 255 -8.03 -6.80 -7.87
CA PHE A 255 -8.40 -8.16 -8.29
C PHE A 255 -8.88 -9.04 -7.13
N ARG A 256 -8.23 -8.94 -5.98
CA ARG A 256 -8.54 -9.79 -4.82
C ARG A 256 -9.98 -9.64 -4.35
N THR A 257 -10.48 -8.42 -4.26
CA THR A 257 -11.85 -8.12 -3.83
C THR A 257 -12.87 -8.68 -4.81
N GLU A 258 -12.65 -8.45 -6.11
CA GLU A 258 -13.51 -8.98 -7.18
C GLU A 258 -13.47 -10.51 -7.24
N PHE A 259 -12.28 -11.11 -7.13
CA PHE A 259 -12.08 -12.55 -7.12
C PHE A 259 -12.82 -13.24 -5.96
N LEU A 260 -12.69 -12.72 -4.73
CA LEU A 260 -13.39 -13.28 -3.58
C LEU A 260 -14.91 -13.15 -3.72
N THR A 261 -15.39 -12.04 -4.28
CA THR A 261 -16.82 -11.85 -4.56
C THR A 261 -17.32 -12.85 -5.58
N GLN A 262 -16.63 -13.01 -6.71
CA GLN A 262 -17.01 -13.92 -7.79
C GLN A 262 -16.93 -15.40 -7.39
N THR A 263 -15.96 -15.75 -6.55
CA THR A 263 -15.79 -17.12 -6.04
C THR A 263 -16.55 -17.39 -4.74
N ARG A 264 -17.41 -16.45 -4.29
CA ARG A 264 -18.17 -16.53 -3.03
C ARG A 264 -17.27 -16.83 -1.81
N GLY A 265 -16.05 -16.29 -1.83
CA GLY A 265 -15.06 -16.49 -0.77
C GLY A 265 -14.37 -17.86 -0.77
N GLN A 266 -14.66 -18.73 -1.73
CA GLN A 266 -14.08 -20.09 -1.77
C GLN A 266 -12.72 -20.14 -2.46
N GLY A 267 -12.42 -19.20 -3.36
CA GLY A 267 -11.16 -19.17 -4.09
C GLY A 267 -9.95 -18.83 -3.20
N ILE A 268 -8.84 -19.49 -3.46
CA ILE A 268 -7.55 -19.24 -2.84
C ILE A 268 -6.62 -18.66 -3.89
N MET A 269 -5.92 -17.58 -3.56
CA MET A 269 -5.00 -16.92 -4.46
C MET A 269 -3.66 -16.67 -3.78
N ASN A 270 -2.59 -16.97 -4.48
CA ASN A 270 -1.23 -16.62 -4.12
C ASN A 270 -0.55 -15.91 -5.29
N GLN A 271 0.27 -14.90 -5.01
CA GLN A 271 1.00 -14.14 -6.01
C GLN A 271 2.45 -13.95 -5.56
N ILE A 272 3.36 -14.05 -6.53
CA ILE A 272 4.79 -13.83 -6.35
C ILE A 272 5.34 -13.02 -7.52
N PHE A 273 6.30 -12.14 -7.26
CA PHE A 273 7.02 -11.44 -8.32
C PHE A 273 7.71 -12.45 -9.24
N GLU A 274 7.53 -12.28 -10.55
CA GLU A 274 8.16 -13.13 -11.58
C GLU A 274 9.38 -12.44 -12.21
N ASN A 275 9.14 -11.36 -12.95
CA ASN A 275 10.17 -10.59 -13.63
C ASN A 275 9.61 -9.26 -14.16
N PHE A 276 10.49 -8.44 -14.76
CA PHE A 276 10.09 -7.28 -15.54
C PHE A 276 9.90 -7.65 -17.01
N GLN A 277 8.74 -7.33 -17.59
CA GLN A 277 8.42 -7.54 -19.00
C GLN A 277 8.05 -6.23 -19.69
N PRO A 278 8.11 -6.15 -21.03
CA PRO A 278 7.72 -4.96 -21.75
C PRO A 278 6.29 -4.50 -21.41
N TRP A 279 6.09 -3.20 -21.34
CA TRP A 279 4.80 -2.58 -21.07
C TRP A 279 3.71 -3.06 -22.04
N VAL A 280 2.61 -3.63 -21.53
CA VAL A 280 1.54 -4.23 -22.37
C VAL A 280 0.43 -3.25 -22.77
N GLY A 281 0.66 -1.94 -22.65
CA GLY A 281 -0.30 -0.91 -23.03
C GLY A 281 -1.31 -0.60 -21.92
N GLU A 282 -2.38 0.15 -22.25
CA GLU A 282 -3.40 0.55 -21.27
C GLU A 282 -4.17 -0.65 -20.70
N LEU A 283 -4.47 -0.55 -19.42
CA LEU A 283 -5.26 -1.49 -18.68
C LEU A 283 -6.30 -0.72 -17.86
N ARG A 284 -7.57 -0.92 -18.22
CA ARG A 284 -8.68 -0.26 -17.53
C ARG A 284 -9.28 -1.23 -16.51
N THR A 285 -9.00 -1.00 -15.24
CA THR A 285 -9.53 -1.80 -14.13
C THR A 285 -10.93 -1.37 -13.71
N ARG A 286 -11.29 -0.09 -13.93
CA ARG A 286 -12.59 0.46 -13.58
C ARG A 286 -13.28 1.05 -14.82
N GLN A 287 -14.50 0.61 -15.10
CA GLN A 287 -15.30 1.07 -16.25
C GLN A 287 -16.27 2.21 -15.90
N SER A 288 -16.68 2.32 -14.63
CA SER A 288 -17.62 3.31 -14.11
C SER A 288 -16.95 4.68 -13.84
N GLY A 289 -17.72 5.77 -13.99
CA GLY A 289 -17.29 7.13 -13.63
C GLY A 289 -17.45 7.43 -12.14
N SER A 290 -17.08 8.66 -11.74
CA SER A 290 -17.31 9.20 -10.41
C SER A 290 -18.45 10.22 -10.42
N MET A 291 -19.28 10.21 -9.38
CA MET A 291 -20.13 11.36 -9.04
C MET A 291 -19.32 12.30 -8.16
N VAL A 292 -19.09 13.53 -8.65
CA VAL A 292 -18.18 14.51 -8.02
C VAL A 292 -19.00 15.69 -7.53
N ALA A 293 -18.82 16.06 -6.26
CA ALA A 293 -19.51 17.22 -5.71
C ALA A 293 -19.06 18.52 -6.39
N ASP A 294 -20.03 19.38 -6.75
CA ASP A 294 -19.81 20.65 -7.43
C ASP A 294 -19.63 21.83 -6.45
N ARG A 295 -19.82 21.61 -5.16
CA ARG A 295 -19.79 22.64 -4.12
C ARG A 295 -19.55 22.11 -2.72
N GLN A 296 -19.21 23.02 -1.81
CA GLN A 296 -19.13 22.75 -0.39
C GLN A 296 -20.52 22.81 0.27
N GLY A 297 -20.76 21.99 1.29
CA GLY A 297 -21.97 22.00 2.11
C GLY A 297 -22.19 20.69 2.84
N VAL A 298 -23.40 20.51 3.39
CA VAL A 298 -23.81 19.29 4.07
C VAL A 298 -24.71 18.47 3.15
N VAL A 299 -24.45 17.19 3.07
CA VAL A 299 -25.22 16.26 2.24
C VAL A 299 -26.65 16.12 2.74
N THR A 300 -27.64 16.27 1.85
CA THR A 300 -29.07 16.21 2.19
C THR A 300 -29.71 14.90 1.71
N SER A 301 -30.70 14.40 2.46
CA SER A 301 -31.46 13.21 2.05
C SER A 301 -32.17 13.43 0.70
N TYR A 302 -32.68 14.65 0.46
CA TYR A 302 -33.36 15.00 -0.79
C TYR A 302 -32.42 14.93 -2.00
N ALA A 303 -31.17 15.41 -1.87
CA ALA A 303 -30.20 15.31 -2.95
C ALA A 303 -29.83 13.83 -3.24
N LEU A 304 -29.56 13.06 -2.19
CA LEU A 304 -29.18 11.65 -2.34
C LEU A 304 -30.29 10.81 -2.97
N PHE A 305 -31.53 11.05 -2.60
CA PHE A 305 -32.69 10.40 -3.21
C PHE A 305 -32.70 10.56 -4.73
N ASN A 306 -32.46 11.78 -5.23
CA ASN A 306 -32.41 12.05 -6.66
C ASN A 306 -31.15 11.52 -7.36
N LEU A 307 -30.05 11.30 -6.60
CA LEU A 307 -28.77 10.82 -7.15
C LEU A 307 -28.67 9.30 -7.17
N GLN A 308 -29.34 8.60 -6.26
CA GLN A 308 -29.26 7.12 -6.15
C GLN A 308 -29.70 6.36 -7.40
N GLU A 309 -30.52 6.96 -8.27
CA GLU A 309 -30.92 6.37 -9.55
C GLU A 309 -29.76 6.37 -10.58
N ARG A 310 -28.72 7.18 -10.35
CA ARG A 310 -27.59 7.37 -11.27
C ARG A 310 -26.39 6.54 -10.94
N GLY A 311 -26.39 5.90 -9.76
CA GLY A 311 -25.29 5.07 -9.31
C GLY A 311 -25.28 4.81 -7.81
N THR A 312 -24.17 4.37 -7.27
CA THR A 312 -24.00 3.98 -5.87
C THR A 312 -23.42 5.13 -5.06
N MET A 313 -24.07 5.53 -3.97
CA MET A 313 -23.58 6.62 -3.11
C MET A 313 -22.60 6.11 -2.07
N PHE A 314 -21.55 6.91 -1.79
CA PHE A 314 -20.54 6.64 -0.76
C PHE A 314 -20.74 7.50 0.49
N VAL A 315 -21.55 8.54 0.41
CA VAL A 315 -21.83 9.51 1.49
C VAL A 315 -23.24 9.34 2.03
N SER A 316 -23.42 9.65 3.31
CA SER A 316 -24.69 9.61 4.01
C SER A 316 -25.21 11.06 4.25
N PRO A 317 -26.53 11.24 4.49
CA PRO A 317 -27.04 12.53 4.89
C PRO A 317 -26.34 13.05 6.14
N GLY A 318 -26.08 14.35 6.19
CA GLY A 318 -25.40 15.01 7.31
C GLY A 318 -23.88 15.02 7.23
N GLU A 319 -23.27 14.35 6.25
CA GLU A 319 -21.81 14.39 6.04
C GLU A 319 -21.40 15.69 5.33
N ASP A 320 -20.23 16.24 5.71
CA ASP A 320 -19.63 17.39 5.03
C ASP A 320 -19.09 16.96 3.65
N THR A 321 -19.31 17.81 2.66
CA THR A 321 -18.78 17.67 1.30
C THR A 321 -18.15 18.99 0.82
N TYR A 322 -17.29 18.90 -0.19
CA TYR A 322 -16.67 20.05 -0.84
C TYR A 322 -16.51 19.79 -2.35
N GLU A 323 -16.30 20.86 -3.12
CA GLU A 323 -16.07 20.78 -4.57
C GLU A 323 -14.89 19.83 -4.88
N GLY A 324 -15.11 18.88 -5.78
CA GLY A 324 -14.11 17.89 -6.15
C GLY A 324 -14.09 16.61 -5.31
N MET A 325 -14.88 16.52 -4.22
CA MET A 325 -15.05 15.28 -3.46
C MET A 325 -15.89 14.28 -4.25
N VAL A 326 -15.47 13.01 -4.29
CA VAL A 326 -16.24 11.93 -4.89
C VAL A 326 -17.29 11.43 -3.90
N VAL A 327 -18.55 11.60 -4.24
CA VAL A 327 -19.70 11.26 -3.39
C VAL A 327 -20.38 9.97 -3.78
N GLY A 328 -19.95 9.36 -4.89
CA GLY A 328 -20.50 8.07 -5.36
C GLY A 328 -19.88 7.60 -6.66
N GLU A 329 -20.22 6.38 -7.03
CA GLU A 329 -19.89 5.75 -8.32
C GLU A 329 -21.00 6.02 -9.32
N ASN A 330 -20.65 6.53 -10.50
CA ASN A 330 -21.61 6.72 -11.60
C ASN A 330 -21.81 5.39 -12.35
N SER A 331 -23.03 5.03 -12.67
CA SER A 331 -23.33 3.86 -13.52
C SER A 331 -22.83 4.00 -14.97
N ARG A 332 -22.45 5.22 -15.40
CA ARG A 332 -21.87 5.50 -16.71
C ARG A 332 -20.33 5.64 -16.61
N PRO A 333 -19.61 5.46 -17.75
CA PRO A 333 -18.14 5.55 -17.75
C PRO A 333 -17.57 6.93 -17.43
N ASP A 334 -18.32 7.99 -17.73
CA ASP A 334 -17.90 9.37 -17.52
C ASP A 334 -18.19 9.87 -16.10
N ASP A 335 -17.33 10.75 -15.61
CA ASP A 335 -17.59 11.46 -14.37
C ASP A 335 -18.75 12.47 -14.55
N MET A 336 -19.48 12.67 -13.47
CA MET A 336 -20.60 13.57 -13.41
C MET A 336 -20.48 14.50 -12.20
N ASP A 337 -20.44 15.81 -12.44
CA ASP A 337 -20.54 16.80 -11.36
C ASP A 337 -21.99 16.86 -10.87
N VAL A 338 -22.17 16.78 -9.54
CA VAL A 338 -23.46 16.68 -8.87
C VAL A 338 -23.55 17.64 -7.68
N ASN A 339 -24.77 18.04 -7.34
CA ASN A 339 -25.03 18.81 -6.13
C ASN A 339 -25.61 17.92 -5.02
N PRO A 340 -24.78 17.42 -4.07
CA PRO A 340 -25.26 16.59 -2.97
C PRO A 340 -25.89 17.39 -1.82
N THR A 341 -25.85 18.72 -1.87
CA THR A 341 -26.33 19.63 -0.81
C THR A 341 -27.68 20.26 -1.13
N LYS A 342 -28.33 19.83 -2.23
CA LYS A 342 -29.61 20.43 -2.67
C LYS A 342 -30.70 20.15 -1.65
N GLU A 343 -31.33 21.21 -1.17
CA GLU A 343 -32.49 21.13 -0.29
C GLU A 343 -33.79 21.04 -1.07
N LYS A 344 -34.81 20.46 -0.44
CA LYS A 344 -36.18 20.47 -0.96
C LYS A 344 -36.75 21.88 -0.85
N HIS A 345 -37.15 22.51 -1.97
CA HIS A 345 -37.86 23.73 -1.91
C HIS A 345 -39.22 23.48 -1.25
N LEU A 346 -39.53 24.23 -0.18
CA LEU A 346 -40.85 24.24 0.45
C LEU A 346 -41.83 24.87 -0.53
N THR A 347 -42.66 24.08 -1.18
CA THR A 347 -43.82 24.59 -1.92
C THR A 347 -45.02 24.55 -0.98
N ASN A 348 -45.76 25.67 -0.92
CA ASN A 348 -46.96 25.82 -0.08
C ASN A 348 -48.16 24.95 -0.53
N VAL A 349 -47.95 24.03 -1.47
CA VAL A 349 -48.98 23.11 -1.92
C VAL A 349 -48.94 21.86 -1.04
N ARG A 350 -49.85 21.82 -0.04
CA ARG A 350 -50.18 20.58 0.67
C ARG A 350 -50.89 19.66 -0.31
N SER A 351 -50.21 18.75 -0.98
CA SER A 351 -50.84 17.58 -1.61
C SER A 351 -51.24 16.65 -0.48
N SER A 352 -52.50 16.33 -0.39
CA SER A 352 -53.09 15.38 0.58
C SER A 352 -52.77 13.90 0.25
N THR A 353 -52.03 13.62 -0.79
CA THR A 353 -51.49 12.33 -1.13
C THR A 353 -50.13 12.17 -0.45
N GLY A 354 -50.15 11.35 0.57
CA GLY A 354 -49.14 11.03 1.54
C GLY A 354 -47.68 11.24 1.13
N ASP A 355 -46.91 11.70 2.10
CA ASP A 355 -45.46 11.48 2.09
C ASP A 355 -45.21 10.00 1.82
N GLU A 356 -45.08 9.61 0.56
CA GLU A 356 -44.41 8.37 0.23
C GLU A 356 -43.04 8.47 0.92
N LEU A 357 -42.80 7.61 1.91
CA LEU A 357 -41.52 7.50 2.60
C LEU A 357 -40.49 7.19 1.52
N GLU A 358 -39.87 8.26 1.00
CA GLU A 358 -38.80 8.19 0.02
C GLU A 358 -37.72 7.29 0.61
N ARG A 359 -37.62 6.03 0.16
CA ARG A 359 -36.67 5.06 0.67
C ARG A 359 -35.27 5.37 0.15
N LEU A 360 -34.46 5.97 0.99
CA LEU A 360 -33.05 6.18 0.68
C LEU A 360 -32.29 4.85 0.81
N ILE A 361 -31.54 4.50 -0.24
CA ILE A 361 -30.61 3.37 -0.22
C ILE A 361 -29.42 3.76 0.66
N PRO A 362 -29.05 2.90 1.66
CA PRO A 362 -27.88 3.19 2.50
C PRO A 362 -26.60 3.37 1.67
N ALA A 363 -25.76 4.32 2.05
CA ALA A 363 -24.48 4.55 1.40
C ALA A 363 -23.56 3.34 1.54
N THR A 364 -22.86 2.99 0.45
CA THR A 364 -21.82 1.97 0.46
C THR A 364 -20.56 2.55 1.07
N LYS A 365 -20.18 2.06 2.25
CA LYS A 365 -18.92 2.47 2.90
C LYS A 365 -17.79 1.56 2.43
N LEU A 366 -16.90 2.13 1.62
CA LEU A 366 -15.71 1.45 1.12
C LEU A 366 -14.62 1.42 2.19
N SER A 367 -13.91 0.27 2.34
CA SER A 367 -12.67 0.23 3.11
C SER A 367 -11.59 1.07 2.42
N MET A 368 -10.48 1.34 3.11
CA MET A 368 -9.39 2.13 2.52
C MET A 368 -8.80 1.44 1.29
N GLU A 369 -8.63 0.11 1.34
CA GLU A 369 -8.17 -0.69 0.19
C GLU A 369 -9.14 -0.55 -0.99
N GLN A 370 -10.43 -0.70 -0.76
CA GLN A 370 -11.46 -0.55 -1.79
C GLN A 370 -11.48 0.88 -2.37
N GLN A 371 -11.20 1.89 -1.56
CA GLN A 371 -11.10 3.27 -2.03
C GLN A 371 -9.85 3.49 -2.90
N LEU A 372 -8.69 2.88 -2.53
CA LEU A 372 -7.47 2.90 -3.34
C LEU A 372 -7.68 2.20 -4.69
N GLU A 373 -8.34 1.04 -4.68
CA GLU A 373 -8.72 0.30 -5.87
C GLU A 373 -9.66 1.11 -6.78
N PHE A 374 -10.60 1.86 -6.18
CA PHE A 374 -11.56 2.68 -6.90
C PHE A 374 -10.92 3.90 -7.56
N CYS A 375 -9.82 4.45 -7.02
CA CYS A 375 -9.17 5.65 -7.53
C CYS A 375 -8.73 5.52 -8.99
N ARG A 376 -9.01 6.56 -9.80
CA ARG A 376 -8.43 6.78 -11.13
C ARG A 376 -7.17 7.63 -11.04
N GLU A 377 -6.50 7.84 -12.19
CA GLU A 377 -5.27 8.63 -12.29
C GLU A 377 -5.45 10.10 -11.84
N ASP A 378 -6.65 10.65 -12.00
CA ASP A 378 -7.01 12.00 -11.61
C ASP A 378 -7.65 12.09 -10.21
N GLU A 379 -7.59 10.99 -9.44
CA GLU A 379 -8.17 10.86 -8.10
C GLU A 379 -7.12 10.54 -7.05
N CYS A 380 -7.40 10.90 -5.82
CA CYS A 380 -6.59 10.57 -4.65
C CYS A 380 -7.47 10.40 -3.42
N LEU A 381 -6.91 9.82 -2.36
CA LEU A 381 -7.58 9.76 -1.06
C LEU A 381 -7.20 10.97 -0.20
N GLU A 382 -8.18 11.51 0.47
CA GLU A 382 -8.02 12.31 1.67
C GLU A 382 -8.17 11.34 2.86
N VAL A 383 -7.10 11.16 3.62
CA VAL A 383 -7.06 10.26 4.77
C VAL A 383 -6.95 11.09 6.03
N THR A 384 -7.91 10.95 6.92
CA THR A 384 -7.93 11.62 8.23
C THR A 384 -8.17 10.59 9.34
N PRO A 385 -7.86 10.86 10.61
CA PRO A 385 -8.14 9.94 11.71
C PRO A 385 -9.58 9.43 11.73
N ASP A 386 -10.56 10.28 11.43
CA ASP A 386 -11.97 9.91 11.51
C ASP A 386 -12.53 9.31 10.21
N VAL A 387 -12.09 9.83 9.05
CA VAL A 387 -12.72 9.51 7.76
C VAL A 387 -11.68 9.40 6.65
N VAL A 388 -11.92 8.47 5.73
CA VAL A 388 -11.22 8.39 4.44
C VAL A 388 -12.19 8.76 3.33
N ARG A 389 -11.80 9.68 2.44
CA ARG A 389 -12.63 10.17 1.33
C ARG A 389 -11.87 10.10 0.02
N ILE A 390 -12.56 9.79 -1.06
CA ILE A 390 -12.01 9.92 -2.41
C ILE A 390 -12.25 11.35 -2.90
N ARG A 391 -11.27 11.96 -3.53
CA ARG A 391 -11.43 13.26 -4.17
C ARG A 391 -10.65 13.37 -5.47
N LYS A 392 -11.00 14.33 -6.29
CA LYS A 392 -10.19 14.69 -7.45
C LYS A 392 -8.89 15.37 -7.00
N THR A 393 -7.82 15.16 -7.73
CA THR A 393 -6.54 15.87 -7.53
C THR A 393 -6.71 17.35 -7.79
N GLU A 394 -7.42 17.71 -8.88
CA GLU A 394 -7.88 19.04 -9.17
C GLU A 394 -9.33 19.21 -8.69
N LEU A 395 -9.54 20.05 -7.68
CA LEU A 395 -10.87 20.21 -7.05
C LEU A 395 -11.82 21.01 -7.92
N ASN A 396 -11.33 22.02 -8.64
CA ASN A 396 -12.16 22.93 -9.41
C ASN A 396 -12.74 22.28 -10.65
N ALA A 397 -14.07 22.25 -10.80
CA ALA A 397 -14.78 21.63 -11.92
C ALA A 397 -14.39 22.22 -13.29
N HIS A 398 -14.18 23.55 -13.36
CA HIS A 398 -13.82 24.23 -14.59
C HIS A 398 -12.41 23.87 -15.06
N GLU A 399 -11.44 23.80 -14.14
CA GLU A 399 -10.07 23.39 -14.48
C GLU A 399 -10.02 21.90 -14.88
N ARG A 400 -10.80 21.02 -14.23
CA ARG A 400 -10.96 19.62 -14.68
C ARG A 400 -11.49 19.53 -16.10
N ALA A 401 -12.52 20.32 -16.44
CA ALA A 401 -13.09 20.35 -17.79
C ALA A 401 -12.06 20.82 -18.84
N LYS A 402 -11.29 21.86 -18.54
CA LYS A 402 -10.20 22.34 -19.42
C LYS A 402 -9.12 21.25 -19.61
N ALA A 403 -8.70 20.58 -18.53
CA ALA A 403 -7.70 19.53 -18.60
C ALA A 403 -8.17 18.35 -19.49
N ARG A 404 -9.43 17.93 -19.35
CA ARG A 404 -10.04 16.89 -20.22
C ARG A 404 -10.09 17.30 -21.68
N THR A 405 -10.39 18.56 -21.96
CA THR A 405 -10.41 19.07 -23.34
C THR A 405 -9.02 19.07 -23.96
N ARG A 406 -7.99 19.49 -23.23
CA ARG A 406 -6.60 19.46 -23.68
C ARG A 406 -6.12 18.02 -23.95
N ALA A 407 -6.44 17.07 -23.06
CA ALA A 407 -6.08 15.66 -23.25
C ALA A 407 -6.76 14.98 -24.45
N LYS A 408 -7.89 15.49 -24.94
CA LYS A 408 -8.57 14.98 -26.14
C LYS A 408 -8.01 15.53 -27.46
N HIS A 409 -7.25 16.63 -27.40
CA HIS A 409 -6.72 17.33 -28.58
C HIS A 409 -5.17 17.27 -28.70
N GLY A 410 -4.48 16.68 -27.72
CA GLY A 410 -3.05 16.34 -27.75
C GLY A 410 -2.83 14.86 -27.93
#